data_d4aa3aad8663db64aa2f8cbf93509471
#
_entry.id   d4aa3aad8663db64aa2f8cbf93509471
#
_cell.length_a   1.000
_cell.length_b   1.000
_cell.length_c   1.000
_cell.angle_alpha   90.00
_cell.angle_beta   90.00
_cell.angle_gamma   90.00
#
_symmetry.space_group_name_H-M   'P 1'
#
loop_
_entity.id
_entity.type
_entity.pdbx_description
1 polymer ?
#
loop_
_entity_poly.entity_id
_entity_poly.type
_entity_poly.pdbx_seq_one_letter_code
_entity_poly.pdbx_strand_id
1 'polypeptide(L)'
;MTQYHSEHTWVRIEAGTVFVGITVHAQDTLGDIVFVEFAETGKAFEQGSVAGVVESVKAAADVHMPVSATVLEVNEELRADPSLANSDPEGAGWLYKVQLNQATELDQLMDAAAYQAFAGQ
;
A
#
# COMPACT_ATOMS: atom_id res chain seq x y z
N MET A 1 5.23 -8.17 -11.01
CA MET A 1 5.30 -6.78 -11.53
C MET A 1 4.57 -5.85 -10.58
N THR A 2 5.18 -4.73 -10.25
CA THR A 2 4.62 -3.75 -9.32
C THR A 2 4.07 -2.55 -10.07
N GLN A 3 2.87 -2.10 -9.68
CA GLN A 3 2.25 -0.91 -10.26
C GLN A 3 1.90 0.05 -9.14
N TYR A 4 1.71 1.33 -9.48
CA TYR A 4 1.64 2.40 -8.50
C TYR A 4 0.43 3.30 -8.71
N HIS A 5 -0.17 3.71 -7.59
CA HIS A 5 -1.28 4.65 -7.55
C HIS A 5 -0.75 6.05 -7.19
N SER A 6 -1.41 7.11 -7.69
CA SER A 6 -1.00 8.49 -7.44
C SER A 6 -1.03 8.90 -5.97
N GLU A 7 -1.73 8.15 -5.13
CA GLU A 7 -1.76 8.40 -3.68
C GLU A 7 -0.66 7.66 -2.93
N HIS A 8 0.40 7.22 -3.66
CA HIS A 8 1.60 6.62 -3.10
C HIS A 8 1.37 5.26 -2.44
N THR A 9 0.53 4.46 -3.07
CA THR A 9 0.38 3.04 -2.73
C THR A 9 0.74 2.21 -3.95
N TRP A 10 1.13 0.95 -3.70
CA TRP A 10 1.52 0.04 -4.77
C TRP A 10 0.70 -1.24 -4.71
N VAL A 11 0.63 -1.91 -5.85
CA VAL A 11 0.04 -3.25 -5.96
C VAL A 11 1.00 -4.15 -6.73
N ARG A 12 1.20 -5.37 -6.24
CA ARG A 12 2.08 -6.35 -6.87
C ARG A 12 1.40 -7.70 -6.90
N ILE A 13 1.48 -8.36 -8.05
CA ILE A 13 0.93 -9.71 -8.20
C ILE A 13 2.09 -10.70 -8.29
N GLU A 14 2.14 -11.66 -7.38
CA GLU A 14 3.15 -12.71 -7.35
C GLU A 14 2.46 -14.04 -7.15
N ALA A 15 2.65 -14.96 -8.11
CA ALA A 15 2.12 -16.32 -8.03
C ALA A 15 0.64 -16.39 -7.66
N GLY A 16 -0.16 -15.47 -8.21
CA GLY A 16 -1.60 -15.41 -7.97
C GLY A 16 -2.01 -14.65 -6.71
N THR A 17 -1.05 -14.25 -5.87
CA THR A 17 -1.32 -13.45 -4.68
C THR A 17 -1.14 -11.96 -5.00
N VAL A 18 -2.07 -11.13 -4.57
CA VAL A 18 -2.02 -9.69 -4.80
C VAL A 18 -1.67 -8.99 -3.49
N PHE A 19 -0.55 -8.26 -3.50
CA PHE A 19 -0.06 -7.51 -2.35
C PHE A 19 -0.27 -6.03 -2.57
N VAL A 20 -0.55 -5.30 -1.48
CA VAL A 20 -0.73 -3.84 -1.47
C VAL A 20 0.09 -3.25 -0.33
N GLY A 21 0.70 -2.10 -0.57
CA GLY A 21 1.46 -1.40 0.45
C GLY A 21 1.69 0.06 0.10
N ILE A 22 2.51 0.73 0.93
CA ILE A 22 2.92 2.12 0.67
C ILE A 22 4.26 2.13 -0.05
N THR A 23 4.51 3.20 -0.80
CA THR A 23 5.75 3.32 -1.60
C THR A 23 6.91 3.82 -0.75
N VAL A 24 8.12 3.69 -1.29
CA VAL A 24 9.33 4.27 -0.69
C VAL A 24 9.15 5.78 -0.53
N HIS A 25 8.56 6.44 -1.53
CA HIS A 25 8.30 7.89 -1.45
C HIS A 25 7.40 8.24 -0.25
N ALA A 26 6.35 7.45 -0.02
CA ALA A 26 5.44 7.70 1.09
C ALA A 26 6.14 7.58 2.43
N GLN A 27 6.93 6.51 2.64
CA GLN A 27 7.62 6.34 3.92
C GLN A 27 8.73 7.39 4.12
N ASP A 28 9.41 7.83 3.05
CA ASP A 28 10.40 8.90 3.16
C ASP A 28 9.76 10.20 3.64
N THR A 29 8.57 10.50 3.14
CA THR A 29 7.83 11.70 3.53
C THR A 29 7.36 11.62 4.98
N LEU A 30 6.94 10.43 5.43
CA LEU A 30 6.41 10.23 6.77
C LEU A 30 7.50 10.17 7.85
N GLY A 31 8.68 9.65 7.53
CA GLY A 31 9.71 9.38 8.52
C GLY A 31 9.42 8.08 9.26
N ASP A 32 9.87 7.97 10.51
CA ASP A 32 9.78 6.74 11.28
C ASP A 32 8.32 6.35 11.55
N ILE A 33 7.90 5.21 11.04
CA ILE A 33 6.55 4.69 11.22
C ILE A 33 6.50 3.95 12.55
N VAL A 34 5.54 4.32 13.40
CA VAL A 34 5.40 3.80 14.76
C VAL A 34 4.15 2.95 14.96
N PHE A 35 3.17 3.07 14.06
CA PHE A 35 1.93 2.31 14.17
C PHE A 35 1.22 2.21 12.83
N VAL A 36 0.57 1.07 12.58
CA VAL A 36 -0.27 0.89 11.38
C VAL A 36 -1.66 0.47 11.85
N GLU A 37 -2.67 1.24 11.45
CA GLU A 37 -4.06 0.91 11.72
C GLU A 37 -4.63 0.25 10.48
N PHE A 38 -4.84 -1.07 10.56
CA PHE A 38 -5.31 -1.85 9.41
C PHE A 38 -6.81 -1.76 9.24
N ALA A 39 -7.26 -1.84 7.98
CA ALA A 39 -8.66 -2.06 7.64
C ALA A 39 -9.07 -3.49 8.04
N GLU A 40 -10.37 -3.71 8.20
CA GLU A 40 -10.88 -5.02 8.57
C GLU A 40 -10.71 -6.04 7.46
N THR A 41 -10.31 -7.26 7.83
CA THR A 41 -10.26 -8.41 6.92
C THR A 41 -11.68 -8.72 6.45
N GLY A 42 -11.82 -9.00 5.17
CA GLY A 42 -13.11 -9.31 4.55
C GLY A 42 -13.85 -8.09 4.00
N LYS A 43 -13.39 -6.88 4.32
CA LYS A 43 -14.02 -5.65 3.84
C LYS A 43 -13.57 -5.32 2.43
N ALA A 44 -14.51 -4.88 1.60
CA ALA A 44 -14.23 -4.43 0.23
C ALA A 44 -14.04 -2.91 0.19
N PHE A 45 -13.10 -2.47 -0.65
CA PHE A 45 -12.80 -1.05 -0.84
C PHE A 45 -12.79 -0.73 -2.34
N GLU A 46 -13.26 0.46 -2.68
CA GLU A 46 -13.13 0.96 -4.05
C GLU A 46 -11.76 1.59 -4.25
N GLN A 47 -11.32 1.64 -5.49
CA GLN A 47 -10.06 2.29 -5.85
C GLN A 47 -10.04 3.73 -5.32
N GLY A 48 -8.96 4.08 -4.62
CA GLY A 48 -8.78 5.43 -4.07
C GLY A 48 -9.41 5.66 -2.71
N SER A 49 -10.23 4.73 -2.19
CA SER A 49 -10.83 4.92 -0.87
C SER A 49 -9.83 4.60 0.24
N VAL A 50 -10.05 5.18 1.42
CA VAL A 50 -9.15 5.02 2.56
C VAL A 50 -9.31 3.62 3.15
N ALA A 51 -8.19 2.90 3.22
CA ALA A 51 -8.13 1.52 3.70
C ALA A 51 -7.06 1.37 4.79
N GLY A 52 -7.15 2.20 5.81
CA GLY A 52 -6.23 2.17 6.93
C GLY A 52 -5.46 3.47 7.10
N VAL A 53 -4.63 3.51 8.14
CA VAL A 53 -3.83 4.69 8.49
C VAL A 53 -2.43 4.23 8.90
N VAL A 54 -1.41 4.94 8.45
CA VAL A 54 -0.03 4.74 8.89
C VAL A 54 0.36 5.95 9.73
N GLU A 55 0.80 5.69 10.97
CA GLU A 55 1.20 6.76 11.88
C GLU A 55 2.70 6.79 12.06
N SER A 56 3.28 7.97 11.88
CA SER A 56 4.71 8.19 12.09
C SER A 56 4.93 9.09 13.29
N VAL A 57 6.19 9.33 13.63
CA VAL A 57 6.56 10.22 14.74
C VAL A 57 6.09 11.65 14.53
N LYS A 58 5.79 12.06 13.30
CA LYS A 58 5.41 13.45 13.01
C LYS A 58 4.02 13.62 12.42
N ALA A 59 3.37 12.57 11.93
CA ALA A 59 2.07 12.70 11.26
C ALA A 59 1.36 11.36 11.12
N ALA A 60 0.05 11.42 10.82
CA ALA A 60 -0.72 10.26 10.40
C ALA A 60 -1.12 10.46 8.94
N ALA A 61 -1.11 9.40 8.15
CA ALA A 61 -1.45 9.45 6.74
C ALA A 61 -2.44 8.33 6.39
N ASP A 62 -3.45 8.69 5.61
CA ASP A 62 -4.40 7.71 5.11
C ASP A 62 -3.75 6.83 4.05
N VAL A 63 -4.08 5.54 4.07
CA VAL A 63 -3.68 4.60 3.03
C VAL A 63 -4.83 4.48 2.05
N HIS A 64 -4.57 4.80 0.79
CA HIS A 64 -5.59 4.72 -0.27
C HIS A 64 -5.43 3.42 -1.03
N MET A 65 -6.51 2.64 -1.12
CA MET A 65 -6.48 1.36 -1.83
C MET A 65 -6.16 1.61 -3.31
N PRO A 66 -5.09 1.02 -3.87
CA PRO A 66 -4.70 1.32 -5.25
C PRO A 66 -5.64 0.75 -6.30
N VAL A 67 -6.43 -0.24 -5.94
CA VAL A 67 -7.41 -0.89 -6.81
C VAL A 67 -8.64 -1.25 -6.00
N SER A 68 -9.79 -1.46 -6.66
CA SER A 68 -10.97 -1.99 -5.98
C SER A 68 -10.69 -3.43 -5.57
N ALA A 69 -10.75 -3.70 -4.27
CA ALA A 69 -10.29 -4.97 -3.74
C ALA A 69 -10.94 -5.30 -2.39
N THR A 70 -10.95 -6.59 -2.07
CA THR A 70 -11.38 -7.08 -0.77
C THR A 70 -10.14 -7.50 0.03
N VAL A 71 -10.04 -7.04 1.27
CA VAL A 71 -8.91 -7.39 2.13
C VAL A 71 -9.03 -8.85 2.58
N LEU A 72 -8.03 -9.65 2.23
CA LEU A 72 -7.96 -11.05 2.60
C LEU A 72 -7.14 -11.27 3.86
N GLU A 73 -6.04 -10.52 4.00
CA GLU A 73 -5.08 -10.72 5.07
C GLU A 73 -4.31 -9.43 5.34
N VAL A 74 -3.97 -9.18 6.60
CA VAL A 74 -3.10 -8.07 6.98
C VAL A 74 -1.72 -8.62 7.33
N ASN A 75 -0.69 -7.78 7.20
CA ASN A 75 0.68 -8.18 7.56
C ASN A 75 0.89 -8.03 9.07
N GLU A 76 0.74 -9.14 9.80
CA GLU A 76 0.86 -9.14 11.25
C GLU A 76 2.25 -8.74 11.73
N GLU A 77 3.29 -8.90 10.90
CA GLU A 77 4.64 -8.48 11.28
C GLU A 77 4.74 -6.98 11.50
N LEU A 78 3.92 -6.19 10.82
CA LEU A 78 3.89 -4.75 11.01
C LEU A 78 3.29 -4.35 12.36
N ARG A 79 2.47 -5.20 12.95
CA ARG A 79 1.95 -4.93 14.31
C ARG A 79 3.05 -5.10 15.34
N ALA A 80 3.91 -6.09 15.16
CA ALA A 80 5.03 -6.33 16.06
C ALA A 80 6.19 -5.37 15.79
N ASP A 81 6.40 -5.01 14.52
CA ASP A 81 7.52 -4.16 14.11
C ASP A 81 7.12 -3.22 12.97
N PRO A 82 6.51 -2.07 13.28
CA PRO A 82 6.10 -1.09 12.27
C PRO A 82 7.27 -0.56 11.43
N SER A 83 8.51 -0.65 11.92
CA SER A 83 9.67 -0.16 11.20
C SER A 83 9.96 -0.94 9.91
N LEU A 84 9.34 -2.12 9.71
CA LEU A 84 9.42 -2.81 8.43
C LEU A 84 8.85 -1.98 7.28
N ALA A 85 7.88 -1.12 7.57
CA ALA A 85 7.33 -0.22 6.56
C ALA A 85 8.31 0.87 6.17
N ASN A 86 9.34 1.13 7.00
CA ASN A 86 10.44 2.03 6.66
C ASN A 86 11.56 1.31 5.92
N SER A 87 11.96 0.14 6.41
CA SER A 87 13.11 -0.57 5.87
C SER A 87 12.83 -1.26 4.54
N ASP A 88 11.60 -1.74 4.34
CA ASP A 88 11.26 -2.46 3.11
C ASP A 88 9.76 -2.31 2.76
N PRO A 89 9.31 -1.08 2.49
CA PRO A 89 7.88 -0.82 2.29
C PRO A 89 7.28 -1.51 1.06
N GLU A 90 8.10 -1.79 0.06
CA GLU A 90 7.65 -2.45 -1.17
C GLU A 90 7.99 -3.93 -1.23
N GLY A 91 8.46 -4.49 -0.12
CA GLY A 91 8.78 -5.90 0.02
C GLY A 91 8.15 -6.48 1.27
N ALA A 92 8.98 -6.82 2.26
CA ALA A 92 8.51 -7.44 3.51
C ALA A 92 7.53 -6.58 4.30
N GLY A 93 7.51 -5.27 4.07
CA GLY A 93 6.60 -4.33 4.72
C GLY A 93 5.25 -4.13 4.02
N TRP A 94 4.80 -5.07 3.21
CA TRP A 94 3.49 -5.00 2.57
C TRP A 94 2.39 -4.88 3.64
N LEU A 95 1.27 -4.19 3.29
CA LEU A 95 0.17 -3.97 4.24
C LEU A 95 -0.90 -5.05 4.16
N TYR A 96 -1.37 -5.35 2.95
CA TYR A 96 -2.49 -6.26 2.74
C TYR A 96 -2.23 -7.28 1.64
N LYS A 97 -2.84 -8.46 1.79
CA LYS A 97 -3.11 -9.35 0.67
C LYS A 97 -4.58 -9.14 0.33
N VAL A 98 -4.88 -8.96 -0.94
CA VAL A 98 -6.23 -8.61 -1.39
C VAL A 98 -6.69 -9.48 -2.55
N GLN A 99 -8.03 -9.50 -2.75
CA GLN A 99 -8.64 -10.08 -3.94
C GLN A 99 -9.05 -8.92 -4.84
N LEU A 100 -8.58 -8.92 -6.08
CA LEU A 100 -8.97 -7.88 -7.05
C LEU A 100 -10.45 -8.03 -7.40
N ASN A 101 -11.19 -6.93 -7.31
CA ASN A 101 -12.59 -6.90 -7.68
C ASN A 101 -12.79 -6.40 -9.11
N GLN A 102 -11.84 -5.60 -9.61
CA GLN A 102 -11.85 -5.11 -10.99
C GLN A 102 -10.43 -5.06 -11.53
N ALA A 103 -9.99 -6.16 -12.15
CA ALA A 103 -8.63 -6.27 -12.65
C ALA A 103 -8.29 -5.23 -13.74
N THR A 104 -9.30 -4.71 -14.45
CA THR A 104 -9.08 -3.69 -15.49
C THR A 104 -8.53 -2.38 -14.92
N GLU A 105 -8.71 -2.14 -13.61
CA GLU A 105 -8.14 -0.94 -12.98
C GLU A 105 -6.62 -0.93 -13.00
N LEU A 106 -5.99 -2.09 -13.11
CA LEU A 106 -4.53 -2.18 -13.20
C LEU A 106 -4.00 -1.40 -14.40
N ASP A 107 -4.77 -1.30 -15.47
CA ASP A 107 -4.37 -0.56 -16.68
C ASP A 107 -4.27 0.95 -16.44
N GLN A 108 -4.89 1.43 -15.37
CA GLN A 108 -4.91 2.86 -15.04
C GLN A 108 -3.75 3.24 -14.11
N LEU A 109 -3.02 2.26 -13.60
CA LEU A 109 -1.93 2.50 -12.66
C LEU A 109 -0.63 2.76 -13.42
N MET A 110 0.30 3.40 -12.72
CA MET A 110 1.63 3.71 -13.26
C MET A 110 2.58 2.54 -13.09
N ASP A 111 3.48 2.35 -14.07
CA ASP A 111 4.63 1.48 -13.86
C ASP A 111 5.67 2.24 -13.02
N ALA A 112 6.79 1.58 -12.71
CA ALA A 112 7.82 2.18 -11.86
C ALA A 112 8.39 3.47 -12.46
N ALA A 113 8.64 3.49 -13.76
CA ALA A 113 9.22 4.67 -14.41
C ALA A 113 8.26 5.86 -14.40
N ALA A 114 6.98 5.61 -14.71
CA ALA A 114 5.96 6.65 -14.70
C ALA A 114 5.73 7.19 -13.30
N TYR A 115 5.70 6.30 -12.31
CA TYR A 115 5.51 6.72 -10.92
C TYR A 115 6.67 7.57 -10.42
N GLN A 116 7.92 7.19 -10.73
CA GLN A 116 9.09 7.96 -10.32
C GLN A 116 9.09 9.36 -10.90
N ALA A 117 8.68 9.50 -12.16
CA ALA A 117 8.56 10.81 -12.79
C ALA A 117 7.46 11.64 -12.10
N PHE A 118 6.35 11.02 -11.76
CA PHE A 118 5.25 11.67 -11.05
C PHE A 118 5.65 12.10 -9.63
N ALA A 119 6.26 11.19 -8.87
CA ALA A 119 6.62 11.46 -7.47
C ALA A 119 7.79 12.45 -7.34
N GLY A 120 8.63 12.54 -8.35
CA GLY A 120 9.77 13.47 -8.36
C GLY A 120 9.43 14.91 -8.70
N GLN A 121 8.17 15.20 -8.98
CA GLN A 121 7.75 16.57 -9.34
C GLN A 121 7.55 17.46 -8.12
#